data_42dde9d940b71995d35e104cd6321903
#
_entry.id   42dde9d940b71995d35e104cd6321903
#
_cell.length_a   1.000
_cell.length_b   1.000
_cell.length_c   1.000
_cell.angle_alpha   90.00
_cell.angle_beta   90.00
_cell.angle_gamma   90.00
#
_symmetry.space_group_name_H-M   'P 1'
#
loop_
_entity.id
_entity.type
_entity.pdbx_description
1 polymer ?
#
loop_
_entity_poly.entity_id
_entity_poly.type
_entity_poly.pdbx_seq_one_letter_code
_entity_poly.pdbx_strand_id
1 'polypeptide(L)'
;MLKKNRNKTSRKKEKSKTFGSFLLVILLLFSSCTNHGIFPDETERIFVSSVVTQHTAAPSTEKIDEKQTLTISYLNVGQGDCIFICLPNGETMLIDAGTASYGNHIVQYIKDSGNDTLNYVIITHPHADHIGGMSAVLKAFQIEQIYMPSVSTNTKTYQTLLQTIYEKNLTIQPAHAGMVLFEEKNLRGELLAPMDTNPHNLNNASIVLRLSYYSYDFLFMGDAEQEVETQILTEDANVSADIIKIGHHGSDTSSSVSFLKAVDPDVAVISVGEDNAYDHPSPNVLTRLQELQIDIWRTDEKGTIVVTCDKDHMEMDWEMSDKNLAA
;
A
#
# COMPACT_ATOMS: atom_id res chain seq x y z
N MET A 1 -29.74 -1.69 6.33
CA MET A 1 -30.32 -1.38 5.00
C MET A 1 -30.52 0.13 4.90
N LEU A 2 -29.55 0.85 4.40
CA LEU A 2 -29.67 2.28 4.12
C LEU A 2 -29.15 2.50 2.69
N LYS A 3 -30.07 2.59 1.73
CA LYS A 3 -29.78 3.02 0.36
C LYS A 3 -29.75 4.54 0.34
N LYS A 4 -28.56 5.13 0.21
CA LYS A 4 -28.39 6.54 -0.14
C LYS A 4 -28.25 6.66 -1.66
N ASN A 5 -29.30 7.16 -2.34
CA ASN A 5 -29.23 7.52 -3.75
C ASN A 5 -28.29 8.72 -3.95
N ARG A 6 -27.12 8.49 -4.52
CA ARG A 6 -26.23 9.58 -4.97
C ARG A 6 -26.58 9.96 -6.42
N ASN A 7 -27.26 11.09 -6.61
CA ASN A 7 -27.40 11.71 -7.91
C ASN A 7 -26.12 12.46 -8.30
N LYS A 8 -25.37 11.89 -9.24
CA LYS A 8 -24.22 12.58 -9.87
C LYS A 8 -24.73 13.61 -10.88
N THR A 9 -24.69 14.89 -10.52
CA THR A 9 -24.88 15.99 -11.49
C THR A 9 -23.54 16.33 -12.13
N SER A 10 -23.40 16.00 -13.42
CA SER A 10 -22.25 16.37 -14.25
C SER A 10 -22.20 17.89 -14.49
N ARG A 11 -21.18 18.58 -14.01
CA ARG A 11 -20.83 19.94 -14.43
C ARG A 11 -19.83 19.89 -15.58
N LYS A 12 -20.31 20.20 -16.79
CA LYS A 12 -19.47 20.55 -17.94
C LYS A 12 -18.77 21.89 -17.66
N LYS A 13 -17.45 21.93 -17.72
CA LYS A 13 -16.67 23.17 -17.86
C LYS A 13 -16.13 23.29 -19.27
N GLU A 14 -16.43 24.41 -19.90
CA GLU A 14 -15.96 24.82 -21.22
C GLU A 14 -14.46 25.10 -21.24
N LYS A 15 -13.83 24.71 -22.34
CA LYS A 15 -12.41 24.93 -22.63
C LYS A 15 -12.22 26.32 -23.27
N SER A 16 -11.39 27.14 -22.65
CA SER A 16 -10.77 28.29 -23.31
C SER A 16 -9.39 27.89 -23.85
N LYS A 17 -9.21 28.11 -25.17
CA LYS A 17 -7.93 27.93 -25.87
C LYS A 17 -7.15 29.23 -25.84
N THR A 18 -5.87 29.20 -25.50
CA THR A 18 -4.91 30.17 -26.03
C THR A 18 -3.58 29.51 -26.36
N PHE A 19 -3.17 29.76 -27.59
CA PHE A 19 -1.93 29.36 -28.25
C PHE A 19 -0.74 30.20 -27.75
N GLY A 20 0.44 29.61 -27.65
CA GLY A 20 1.68 30.35 -27.46
C GLY A 20 2.89 29.45 -27.71
N SER A 21 3.33 29.40 -28.96
CA SER A 21 4.61 28.82 -29.38
C SER A 21 5.79 29.56 -28.79
N PHE A 22 6.79 28.85 -28.24
CA PHE A 22 8.17 29.33 -28.23
C PHE A 22 9.15 28.18 -28.47
N LEU A 23 9.78 28.25 -29.62
CA LEU A 23 10.87 27.42 -30.09
C LEU A 23 12.17 28.01 -29.57
N LEU A 24 13.01 27.28 -28.83
CA LEU A 24 14.39 27.71 -28.59
C LEU A 24 15.35 26.55 -28.88
N VAL A 25 16.12 26.73 -29.95
CA VAL A 25 17.25 25.92 -30.38
C VAL A 25 18.48 26.41 -29.60
N ILE A 26 19.24 25.51 -28.96
CA ILE A 26 20.61 25.81 -28.54
C ILE A 26 21.54 24.67 -28.97
N LEU A 27 22.55 25.12 -29.69
CA LEU A 27 23.63 24.36 -30.34
C LEU A 27 24.61 23.71 -29.33
N LEU A 28 25.12 22.59 -29.76
CA LEU A 28 26.32 21.89 -29.25
C LEU A 28 27.58 22.73 -29.43
N LEU A 29 28.45 22.73 -28.44
CA LEU A 29 29.89 22.97 -28.64
C LEU A 29 30.69 21.91 -27.87
N PHE A 30 31.39 21.08 -28.61
CA PHE A 30 32.48 20.22 -28.17
C PHE A 30 33.68 21.05 -27.76
N SER A 31 34.33 20.74 -26.64
CA SER A 31 35.72 21.05 -26.43
C SER A 31 36.40 19.89 -25.73
N SER A 32 37.38 19.35 -26.39
CA SER A 32 38.33 18.34 -25.95
C SER A 32 39.45 19.00 -25.17
N CYS A 33 39.87 18.46 -24.07
CA CYS A 33 41.24 18.58 -23.55
C CYS A 33 41.62 17.38 -22.69
N THR A 34 42.70 16.78 -23.09
CA THR A 34 43.47 15.69 -22.47
C THR A 34 44.28 16.21 -21.27
N ASN A 35 44.42 15.49 -20.16
CA ASN A 35 45.64 14.85 -19.68
C ASN A 35 45.66 14.39 -18.23
N HIS A 36 46.09 13.14 -18.06
CA HIS A 36 46.94 12.53 -17.00
C HIS A 36 46.72 12.83 -15.51
N GLY A 37 46.45 11.74 -14.78
CA GLY A 37 46.69 11.66 -13.31
C GLY A 37 46.24 10.32 -12.75
N ILE A 38 47.19 9.41 -12.59
CA ILE A 38 47.13 8.09 -11.95
C ILE A 38 46.78 8.23 -10.44
N PHE A 39 45.86 7.41 -9.92
CA PHE A 39 45.98 6.55 -8.74
C PHE A 39 44.65 5.85 -8.40
N PRO A 40 44.67 4.59 -7.90
CA PRO A 40 43.55 3.73 -7.77
C PRO A 40 42.89 3.86 -6.39
N ASP A 41 41.59 3.91 -6.36
CA ASP A 41 40.83 3.55 -5.17
C ASP A 41 39.67 2.65 -5.61
N GLU A 42 39.80 1.36 -5.28
CA GLU A 42 38.79 0.34 -5.53
C GLU A 42 37.66 0.49 -4.49
N THR A 43 36.65 1.25 -4.84
CA THR A 43 35.34 1.10 -4.22
C THR A 43 34.41 0.48 -5.26
N GLU A 44 34.12 -0.80 -5.08
CA GLU A 44 33.17 -1.55 -5.91
C GLU A 44 31.81 -0.84 -5.91
N ARG A 45 31.54 -0.12 -6.98
CA ARG A 45 30.19 0.31 -7.32
C ARG A 45 29.48 -0.88 -7.95
N ILE A 46 28.56 -1.47 -7.21
CA ILE A 46 27.61 -2.42 -7.77
C ILE A 46 26.76 -1.65 -8.78
N PHE A 47 27.06 -1.85 -10.05
CA PHE A 47 26.20 -1.43 -11.16
C PHE A 47 24.96 -2.31 -11.15
N VAL A 48 23.84 -1.76 -10.69
CA VAL A 48 22.52 -2.33 -10.97
C VAL A 48 22.24 -2.04 -12.45
N SER A 49 22.57 -2.99 -13.31
CA SER A 49 22.16 -2.97 -14.70
C SER A 49 20.65 -3.19 -14.77
N SER A 50 19.90 -2.15 -15.10
CA SER A 50 18.48 -2.23 -15.38
C SER A 50 18.26 -3.01 -16.68
N VAL A 51 18.09 -4.32 -16.58
CA VAL A 51 17.48 -5.10 -17.63
C VAL A 51 15.98 -4.90 -17.52
N VAL A 52 15.45 -3.95 -18.26
CA VAL A 52 14.00 -3.84 -18.51
C VAL A 52 13.62 -4.99 -19.44
N THR A 53 13.28 -6.13 -18.86
CA THR A 53 12.56 -7.16 -19.59
C THR A 53 11.10 -6.73 -19.63
N GLN A 54 10.67 -6.14 -20.74
CA GLN A 54 9.25 -5.98 -21.02
C GLN A 54 8.65 -7.39 -21.15
N HIS A 55 8.10 -7.93 -20.06
CA HIS A 55 7.11 -8.98 -20.17
C HIS A 55 5.84 -8.34 -20.71
N THR A 56 5.69 -8.35 -22.03
CA THR A 56 4.37 -8.24 -22.65
C THR A 56 3.63 -9.56 -22.35
N ALA A 57 3.06 -9.67 -21.15
CA ALA A 57 2.00 -10.62 -20.92
C ALA A 57 0.87 -10.21 -21.87
N ALA A 58 0.53 -11.09 -22.82
CA ALA A 58 -0.69 -10.94 -23.58
C ALA A 58 -1.84 -10.85 -22.55
N PRO A 59 -2.79 -9.90 -22.71
CA PRO A 59 -3.89 -9.80 -21.79
C PRO A 59 -4.61 -11.14 -21.78
N SER A 60 -4.58 -11.85 -20.65
CA SER A 60 -5.42 -13.01 -20.46
C SER A 60 -6.86 -12.47 -20.45
N THR A 61 -7.62 -12.79 -21.49
CA THR A 61 -9.05 -12.44 -21.60
C THR A 61 -9.90 -13.42 -20.81
N GLU A 62 -9.41 -13.92 -19.67
CA GLU A 62 -10.25 -14.64 -18.74
C GLU A 62 -11.22 -13.64 -18.11
N LYS A 63 -12.50 -13.85 -18.41
CA LYS A 63 -13.58 -13.06 -17.82
C LYS A 63 -13.60 -13.38 -16.33
N ILE A 64 -13.43 -12.36 -15.48
CA ILE A 64 -13.76 -12.48 -14.05
C ILE A 64 -15.20 -13.00 -13.99
N ASP A 65 -15.40 -14.14 -13.33
CA ASP A 65 -16.74 -14.69 -13.10
C ASP A 65 -17.48 -13.69 -12.20
N GLU A 66 -18.70 -13.29 -12.56
CA GLU A 66 -19.51 -12.34 -11.79
C GLU A 66 -19.83 -12.81 -10.35
N LYS A 67 -19.52 -14.06 -10.02
CA LYS A 67 -19.65 -14.66 -8.69
C LYS A 67 -18.36 -14.67 -7.88
N GLN A 68 -17.21 -14.25 -8.44
CA GLN A 68 -15.97 -14.22 -7.70
C GLN A 68 -15.99 -13.10 -6.68
N THR A 69 -15.44 -13.38 -5.50
CA THR A 69 -15.41 -12.47 -4.38
C THR A 69 -14.02 -11.91 -4.17
N LEU A 70 -13.93 -10.62 -3.82
CA LEU A 70 -12.76 -10.00 -3.22
C LEU A 70 -12.86 -10.18 -1.71
N THR A 71 -11.81 -10.69 -1.07
CA THR A 71 -11.72 -10.78 0.38
C THR A 71 -10.50 -10.01 0.88
N ILE A 72 -10.71 -9.12 1.85
CA ILE A 72 -9.65 -8.30 2.46
C ILE A 72 -9.65 -8.59 3.96
N SER A 73 -8.54 -9.11 4.47
CA SER A 73 -8.37 -9.44 5.89
C SER A 73 -7.35 -8.49 6.51
N TYR A 74 -7.79 -7.61 7.40
CA TYR A 74 -6.93 -6.78 8.23
C TYR A 74 -6.57 -7.59 9.49
N LEU A 75 -5.41 -8.23 9.48
CA LEU A 75 -5.00 -9.15 10.52
C LEU A 75 -4.67 -8.40 11.81
N ASN A 76 -5.15 -8.94 12.95
CA ASN A 76 -4.67 -8.48 14.24
C ASN A 76 -3.25 -9.00 14.49
N VAL A 77 -2.28 -8.14 14.31
CA VAL A 77 -0.85 -8.40 14.55
C VAL A 77 -0.29 -7.55 15.69
N GLY A 78 -1.19 -7.16 16.64
CA GLY A 78 -0.86 -6.19 17.67
C GLY A 78 -0.60 -4.82 17.05
N GLN A 79 0.42 -4.10 17.55
CA GLN A 79 0.81 -2.83 16.95
C GLN A 79 1.54 -3.08 15.65
N GLY A 80 0.95 -2.67 14.52
CA GLY A 80 1.49 -2.83 13.17
C GLY A 80 0.43 -3.11 12.12
N ASP A 81 0.86 -3.20 10.87
CA ASP A 81 -0.01 -3.50 9.72
C ASP A 81 0.27 -4.88 9.14
N CYS A 82 -0.79 -5.60 8.84
CA CYS A 82 -0.77 -6.78 8.00
C CYS A 82 -2.14 -6.95 7.34
N ILE A 83 -2.18 -6.86 6.01
CA ILE A 83 -3.43 -6.98 5.27
C ILE A 83 -3.25 -8.05 4.20
N PHE A 84 -4.05 -9.11 4.28
CA PHE A 84 -4.05 -10.18 3.30
C PHE A 84 -5.29 -10.06 2.42
N ILE A 85 -5.10 -10.12 1.08
CA ILE A 85 -6.15 -9.92 0.10
C ILE A 85 -6.19 -11.11 -0.86
N CYS A 86 -7.35 -11.76 -0.96
CA CYS A 86 -7.66 -12.70 -2.02
C CYS A 86 -8.41 -11.96 -3.12
N LEU A 87 -7.79 -11.81 -4.28
CA LEU A 87 -8.37 -11.13 -5.42
C LEU A 87 -9.37 -12.05 -6.15
N PRO A 88 -10.39 -11.49 -6.81
CA PRO A 88 -11.45 -12.29 -7.44
C PRO A 88 -10.96 -13.14 -8.63
N ASN A 89 -9.78 -12.84 -9.18
CA ASN A 89 -9.14 -13.64 -10.24
C ASN A 89 -8.32 -14.82 -9.70
N GLY A 90 -8.31 -15.02 -8.36
CA GLY A 90 -7.56 -16.09 -7.68
C GLY A 90 -6.12 -15.71 -7.29
N GLU A 91 -5.66 -14.53 -7.64
CA GLU A 91 -4.38 -13.99 -7.17
C GLU A 91 -4.47 -13.51 -5.72
N THR A 92 -3.32 -13.40 -5.07
CA THR A 92 -3.23 -12.97 -3.68
C THR A 92 -2.26 -11.81 -3.51
N MET A 93 -2.57 -10.95 -2.55
CA MET A 93 -1.74 -9.81 -2.19
C MET A 93 -1.53 -9.78 -0.66
N LEU A 94 -0.32 -9.43 -0.25
CA LEU A 94 -0.02 -9.13 1.15
C LEU A 94 0.55 -7.72 1.24
N ILE A 95 -0.05 -6.88 2.08
CA ILE A 95 0.45 -5.56 2.43
C ILE A 95 0.98 -5.61 3.85
N ASP A 96 2.29 -5.46 4.02
CA ASP A 96 3.01 -5.53 5.27
C ASP A 96 2.86 -6.88 6.02
N ALA A 97 3.58 -7.05 7.12
CA ALA A 97 3.62 -8.30 7.88
C ALA A 97 3.86 -8.09 9.39
N GLY A 98 3.39 -6.98 9.92
CA GLY A 98 3.45 -6.71 11.36
C GLY A 98 4.84 -6.82 11.97
N THR A 99 4.88 -7.03 13.27
CA THR A 99 6.13 -7.28 14.02
C THR A 99 6.63 -8.72 13.85
N ALA A 100 7.89 -8.96 14.18
CA ALA A 100 8.53 -10.27 14.02
C ALA A 100 7.84 -11.39 14.83
N SER A 101 7.20 -11.08 15.95
CA SER A 101 6.47 -12.03 16.78
C SER A 101 5.26 -12.63 16.08
N TYR A 102 4.67 -11.93 15.13
CA TYR A 102 3.48 -12.40 14.39
C TYR A 102 3.81 -13.13 13.09
N GLY A 103 5.07 -13.19 12.67
CA GLY A 103 5.44 -13.82 11.39
C GLY A 103 4.89 -15.22 11.18
N ASN A 104 4.96 -16.10 12.20
CA ASN A 104 4.42 -17.46 12.13
C ASN A 104 2.89 -17.49 12.10
N HIS A 105 2.24 -16.59 12.82
CA HIS A 105 0.78 -16.45 12.81
C HIS A 105 0.28 -16.05 11.42
N ILE A 106 0.90 -15.05 10.81
CA ILE A 106 0.58 -14.60 9.45
C ILE A 106 0.77 -15.76 8.45
N VAL A 107 1.88 -16.50 8.55
CA VAL A 107 2.13 -17.68 7.71
C VAL A 107 1.00 -18.70 7.86
N GLN A 108 0.57 -18.98 9.09
CA GLN A 108 -0.50 -19.94 9.34
C GLN A 108 -1.84 -19.45 8.77
N TYR A 109 -2.20 -18.20 9.00
CA TYR A 109 -3.43 -17.60 8.47
C TYR A 109 -3.53 -17.72 6.94
N ILE A 110 -2.45 -17.36 6.24
CA ILE A 110 -2.41 -17.45 4.76
C ILE A 110 -2.51 -18.92 4.31
N LYS A 111 -1.85 -19.87 5.00
CA LYS A 111 -1.97 -21.31 4.68
C LYS A 111 -3.38 -21.84 4.91
N ASP A 112 -4.03 -21.42 5.98
CA ASP A 112 -5.40 -21.86 6.31
C ASP A 112 -6.42 -21.33 5.29
N SER A 113 -6.12 -20.24 4.60
CA SER A 113 -6.90 -19.76 3.45
C SER A 113 -6.68 -20.58 2.16
N GLY A 114 -5.79 -21.60 2.21
CA GLY A 114 -5.53 -22.51 1.09
C GLY A 114 -4.55 -21.97 0.05
N ASN A 115 -3.83 -20.88 0.34
CA ASN A 115 -2.89 -20.26 -0.59
C ASN A 115 -1.44 -20.64 -0.27
N ASP A 116 -0.63 -20.90 -1.28
CA ASP A 116 0.81 -21.19 -1.21
C ASP A 116 1.67 -20.19 -1.98
N THR A 117 1.04 -19.29 -2.71
CA THR A 117 1.65 -18.26 -3.53
C THR A 117 1.16 -16.88 -3.10
N LEU A 118 2.05 -15.89 -3.09
CA LEU A 118 1.72 -14.47 -2.99
C LEU A 118 2.14 -13.80 -4.30
N ASN A 119 1.13 -13.40 -5.09
CA ASN A 119 1.37 -12.75 -6.39
C ASN A 119 1.92 -11.33 -6.20
N TYR A 120 1.41 -10.63 -5.19
CA TYR A 120 1.84 -9.27 -4.84
C TYR A 120 2.21 -9.19 -3.36
N VAL A 121 3.44 -8.79 -3.07
CA VAL A 121 3.87 -8.40 -1.73
C VAL A 121 4.19 -6.91 -1.76
N ILE A 122 3.46 -6.13 -0.96
CA ILE A 122 3.65 -4.70 -0.83
C ILE A 122 4.26 -4.43 0.55
N ILE A 123 5.42 -3.81 0.57
CA ILE A 123 6.09 -3.35 1.78
C ILE A 123 5.95 -1.84 1.78
N THR A 124 5.06 -1.31 2.62
CA THR A 124 4.71 0.12 2.58
C THR A 124 5.89 0.99 2.92
N HIS A 125 6.60 0.67 3.99
CA HIS A 125 7.81 1.37 4.43
C HIS A 125 8.62 0.50 5.42
N PRO A 126 9.89 0.84 5.73
CA PRO A 126 10.79 -0.09 6.39
C PRO A 126 10.77 -0.05 7.94
N HIS A 127 9.67 0.28 8.59
CA HIS A 127 9.54 0.18 10.05
C HIS A 127 9.26 -1.24 10.52
N ALA A 128 9.70 -1.57 11.74
CA ALA A 128 9.71 -2.96 12.24
C ALA A 128 8.31 -3.54 12.46
N ASP A 129 7.32 -2.73 12.71
CA ASP A 129 5.91 -3.08 12.85
C ASP A 129 5.16 -3.26 11.52
N HIS A 130 5.87 -3.08 10.40
CA HIS A 130 5.41 -3.39 9.04
C HIS A 130 6.21 -4.52 8.40
N ILE A 131 7.52 -4.57 8.63
CA ILE A 131 8.40 -5.55 7.96
C ILE A 131 8.85 -6.70 8.85
N GLY A 132 8.51 -6.68 10.14
CA GLY A 132 9.07 -7.61 11.13
C GLY A 132 8.80 -9.08 10.82
N GLY A 133 7.57 -9.42 10.47
CA GLY A 133 7.16 -10.78 10.10
C GLY A 133 7.48 -11.16 8.66
N MET A 134 7.85 -10.19 7.80
CA MET A 134 7.98 -10.41 6.35
C MET A 134 8.99 -11.49 5.99
N SER A 135 10.12 -11.58 6.71
CA SER A 135 11.11 -12.64 6.46
C SER A 135 10.56 -14.06 6.66
N ALA A 136 9.63 -14.27 7.60
CA ALA A 136 8.97 -15.55 7.80
C ALA A 136 8.03 -15.85 6.63
N VAL A 137 7.26 -14.87 6.21
CA VAL A 137 6.35 -14.95 5.05
C VAL A 137 7.11 -15.28 3.77
N LEU A 138 8.14 -14.51 3.44
CA LEU A 138 8.93 -14.73 2.21
C LEU A 138 9.58 -16.12 2.17
N LYS A 139 9.93 -16.71 3.32
CA LYS A 139 10.47 -18.06 3.40
C LYS A 139 9.41 -19.13 3.19
N ALA A 140 8.18 -18.89 3.60
CA ALA A 140 7.10 -19.87 3.64
C ALA A 140 6.33 -20.00 2.32
N PHE A 141 6.31 -18.96 1.48
CA PHE A 141 5.49 -18.88 0.26
C PHE A 141 6.34 -18.73 -1.00
N GLN A 142 5.73 -19.08 -2.14
CA GLN A 142 6.20 -18.61 -3.44
C GLN A 142 5.80 -17.15 -3.60
N ILE A 143 6.75 -16.31 -4.02
CA ILE A 143 6.55 -14.87 -4.20
C ILE A 143 6.78 -14.53 -5.67
N GLU A 144 5.83 -13.84 -6.29
CA GLU A 144 5.97 -13.43 -7.68
C GLU A 144 6.51 -12.00 -7.82
N GLN A 145 5.95 -11.06 -7.05
CA GLN A 145 6.32 -9.66 -7.15
C GLN A 145 6.46 -9.03 -5.76
N ILE A 146 7.50 -8.22 -5.56
CA ILE A 146 7.70 -7.43 -4.34
C ILE A 146 7.81 -5.97 -4.73
N TYR A 147 6.99 -5.13 -4.10
CA TYR A 147 7.02 -3.68 -4.24
C TYR A 147 7.47 -3.03 -2.94
N MET A 148 8.44 -2.13 -3.03
CA MET A 148 8.97 -1.35 -1.90
C MET A 148 9.28 0.07 -2.35
N PRO A 149 9.19 1.06 -1.46
CA PRO A 149 9.70 2.40 -1.75
C PRO A 149 11.22 2.41 -1.86
N SER A 150 11.78 3.35 -2.63
CA SER A 150 13.23 3.51 -2.85
C SER A 150 13.92 4.19 -1.66
N VAL A 151 13.67 3.73 -0.45
CA VAL A 151 14.28 4.23 0.79
C VAL A 151 15.05 3.12 1.51
N SER A 152 15.97 3.50 2.38
CA SER A 152 16.75 2.55 3.15
C SER A 152 16.92 2.98 4.60
N THR A 153 17.12 1.99 5.48
CA THR A 153 17.42 2.21 6.88
C THR A 153 18.50 1.23 7.34
N ASN A 154 19.15 1.52 8.47
CA ASN A 154 20.21 0.67 9.03
C ASN A 154 19.71 -0.26 10.13
N THR A 155 18.38 -0.45 10.28
CA THR A 155 17.83 -1.33 11.29
C THR A 155 18.14 -2.80 11.00
N LYS A 156 18.28 -3.61 12.06
CA LYS A 156 18.51 -5.04 11.92
C LYS A 156 17.36 -5.74 11.20
N THR A 157 16.11 -5.31 11.45
CA THR A 157 14.92 -5.86 10.81
C THR A 157 14.97 -5.68 9.30
N TYR A 158 15.31 -4.48 8.84
CA TYR A 158 15.45 -4.17 7.41
C TYR A 158 16.59 -4.96 6.77
N GLN A 159 17.76 -5.06 7.45
CA GLN A 159 18.87 -5.88 6.95
C GLN A 159 18.50 -7.35 6.83
N THR A 160 17.76 -7.90 7.81
CA THR A 160 17.27 -9.28 7.78
C THR A 160 16.30 -9.50 6.62
N LEU A 161 15.42 -8.55 6.36
CA LEU A 161 14.49 -8.57 5.22
C LEU A 161 15.27 -8.62 3.90
N LEU A 162 16.20 -7.68 3.68
CA LEU A 162 17.01 -7.64 2.45
C LEU A 162 17.84 -8.93 2.25
N GLN A 163 18.40 -9.48 3.34
CA GLN A 163 19.12 -10.75 3.29
C GLN A 163 18.19 -11.89 2.85
N THR A 164 16.95 -11.94 3.37
CA THR A 164 15.96 -12.96 2.99
C THR A 164 15.56 -12.83 1.52
N ILE A 165 15.33 -11.60 1.03
CA ILE A 165 15.03 -11.31 -0.38
C ILE A 165 16.17 -11.81 -1.28
N TYR A 166 17.42 -11.50 -0.91
CA TYR A 166 18.61 -11.96 -1.63
C TYR A 166 18.73 -13.49 -1.65
N GLU A 167 18.59 -14.16 -0.51
CA GLU A 167 18.69 -15.63 -0.38
C GLU A 167 17.61 -16.36 -1.19
N LYS A 168 16.44 -15.74 -1.35
CA LYS A 168 15.33 -16.26 -2.15
C LYS A 168 15.42 -15.90 -3.63
N ASN A 169 16.46 -15.16 -4.06
CA ASN A 169 16.63 -14.63 -5.43
C ASN A 169 15.41 -13.81 -5.91
N LEU A 170 14.78 -13.07 -4.99
CA LEU A 170 13.64 -12.21 -5.31
C LEU A 170 14.12 -10.82 -5.76
N THR A 171 13.32 -10.18 -6.61
CA THR A 171 13.63 -8.82 -7.12
C THR A 171 12.62 -7.83 -6.54
N ILE A 172 13.13 -6.73 -5.99
CA ILE A 172 12.31 -5.61 -5.52
C ILE A 172 11.97 -4.72 -6.70
N GLN A 173 10.70 -4.39 -6.86
CA GLN A 173 10.22 -3.38 -7.78
C GLN A 173 10.08 -2.05 -7.03
N PRO A 174 10.79 -0.98 -7.43
CA PRO A 174 10.65 0.33 -6.82
C PRO A 174 9.25 0.88 -7.03
N ALA A 175 8.52 1.10 -5.94
CA ALA A 175 7.18 1.65 -5.97
C ALA A 175 7.19 3.17 -6.10
N HIS A 176 6.25 3.71 -6.88
CA HIS A 176 6.02 5.15 -7.03
C HIS A 176 4.57 5.45 -7.37
N ALA A 177 4.14 6.68 -7.10
CA ALA A 177 2.80 7.16 -7.47
C ALA A 177 2.52 7.00 -8.98
N GLY A 178 1.28 6.67 -9.31
CA GLY A 178 0.83 6.44 -10.69
C GLY A 178 1.13 5.04 -11.24
N MET A 179 1.80 4.16 -10.46
CA MET A 179 2.02 2.78 -10.87
C MET A 179 0.71 2.00 -10.76
N VAL A 180 0.33 1.31 -11.85
CA VAL A 180 -0.78 0.37 -11.88
C VAL A 180 -0.22 -1.03 -11.73
N LEU A 181 -0.61 -1.74 -10.67
CA LEU A 181 -0.13 -3.09 -10.36
C LEU A 181 -0.84 -4.11 -11.25
N PHE A 182 -2.13 -3.94 -11.41
CA PHE A 182 -3.00 -4.72 -12.30
C PHE A 182 -4.22 -3.91 -12.70
N GLU A 183 -4.76 -4.21 -13.87
CA GLU A 183 -5.98 -3.60 -14.38
C GLU A 183 -6.76 -4.61 -15.24
N GLU A 184 -7.92 -4.98 -14.76
CA GLU A 184 -8.88 -5.83 -15.43
C GLU A 184 -10.22 -5.11 -15.51
N LYS A 185 -11.22 -5.67 -16.19
CA LYS A 185 -12.49 -4.99 -16.47
C LYS A 185 -13.14 -4.31 -15.26
N ASN A 186 -13.09 -4.96 -14.09
CA ASN A 186 -13.77 -4.50 -12.87
C ASN A 186 -12.83 -4.53 -11.64
N LEU A 187 -11.54 -4.74 -11.83
CA LEU A 187 -10.55 -4.85 -10.79
C LEU A 187 -9.33 -4.02 -11.17
N ARG A 188 -8.89 -3.11 -10.29
CA ARG A 188 -7.71 -2.26 -10.51
C ARG A 188 -6.98 -2.00 -9.19
N GLY A 189 -5.68 -2.21 -9.20
CA GLY A 189 -4.78 -1.79 -8.13
C GLY A 189 -3.83 -0.70 -8.60
N GLU A 190 -3.84 0.45 -7.92
CA GLU A 190 -3.07 1.64 -8.29
C GLU A 190 -2.37 2.25 -7.08
N LEU A 191 -1.10 2.61 -7.23
CA LEU A 191 -0.33 3.29 -6.20
C LEU A 191 -0.50 4.80 -6.31
N LEU A 192 -0.97 5.44 -5.23
CA LEU A 192 -1.11 6.89 -5.14
C LEU A 192 0.11 7.57 -4.49
N ALA A 193 0.97 6.80 -3.81
CA ALA A 193 2.23 7.20 -3.20
C ALA A 193 3.22 6.01 -3.18
N PRO A 194 4.53 6.22 -2.96
CA PRO A 194 5.17 7.49 -2.65
C PRO A 194 5.43 8.35 -3.89
N MET A 195 5.45 9.66 -3.68
CA MET A 195 5.86 10.65 -4.69
C MET A 195 7.32 11.06 -4.48
N ASP A 196 7.73 11.18 -3.22
CA ASP A 196 9.12 11.50 -2.85
C ASP A 196 9.93 10.22 -2.66
N THR A 197 11.12 10.18 -3.26
CA THR A 197 12.05 9.04 -3.14
C THR A 197 13.02 9.19 -1.96
N ASN A 198 12.99 10.31 -1.25
CA ASN A 198 13.88 10.56 -0.10
C ASN A 198 13.19 11.43 0.99
N PRO A 199 12.05 11.00 1.54
CA PRO A 199 11.38 11.75 2.58
C PRO A 199 12.23 11.83 3.85
N HIS A 200 12.13 12.93 4.59
CA HIS A 200 12.80 13.08 5.88
C HIS A 200 12.26 12.11 6.94
N ASN A 201 10.98 11.76 6.85
CA ASN A 201 10.29 10.79 7.68
C ASN A 201 9.99 9.54 6.87
N LEU A 202 10.43 8.37 7.35
CA LEU A 202 10.22 7.09 6.66
C LEU A 202 8.72 6.71 6.54
N ASN A 203 7.86 7.19 7.44
CA ASN A 203 6.41 7.01 7.31
C ASN A 203 5.90 7.61 5.98
N ASN A 204 6.45 8.74 5.57
CA ASN A 204 6.11 9.42 4.32
C ASN A 204 6.67 8.75 3.06
N ALA A 205 7.46 7.67 3.22
CA ALA A 205 7.79 6.77 2.13
C ALA A 205 6.70 5.72 1.87
N SER A 206 5.66 5.68 2.70
CA SER A 206 4.61 4.65 2.62
C SER A 206 4.00 4.56 1.23
N ILE A 207 3.90 3.33 0.75
CA ILE A 207 3.07 3.03 -0.41
C ILE A 207 1.62 3.21 0.00
N VAL A 208 0.91 4.05 -0.74
CA VAL A 208 -0.55 4.19 -0.64
C VAL A 208 -1.18 3.49 -1.83
N LEU A 209 -1.96 2.44 -1.55
CA LEU A 209 -2.65 1.65 -2.57
C LEU A 209 -4.14 2.00 -2.59
N ARG A 210 -4.67 2.26 -3.78
CA ARG A 210 -6.10 2.26 -4.05
C ARG A 210 -6.46 0.99 -4.82
N LEU A 211 -7.40 0.22 -4.28
CA LEU A 211 -7.94 -0.99 -4.90
C LEU A 211 -9.39 -0.75 -5.25
N SER A 212 -9.75 -0.96 -6.51
CA SER A 212 -11.12 -0.83 -7.00
C SER A 212 -11.63 -2.18 -7.46
N TYR A 213 -12.83 -2.55 -7.01
CA TYR A 213 -13.52 -3.74 -7.46
C TYR A 213 -15.02 -3.46 -7.69
N TYR A 214 -15.45 -3.50 -8.95
CA TYR A 214 -16.78 -3.03 -9.37
C TYR A 214 -17.06 -1.58 -8.91
N SER A 215 -18.04 -1.40 -8.00
CA SER A 215 -18.40 -0.10 -7.44
C SER A 215 -17.77 0.17 -6.08
N TYR A 216 -16.96 -0.75 -5.58
CA TYR A 216 -16.30 -0.63 -4.28
C TYR A 216 -14.85 -0.21 -4.42
N ASP A 217 -14.46 0.72 -3.60
CA ASP A 217 -13.12 1.29 -3.56
C ASP A 217 -12.53 1.19 -2.15
N PHE A 218 -11.27 0.78 -2.08
CA PHE A 218 -10.53 0.60 -0.83
C PHE A 218 -9.24 1.41 -0.89
N LEU A 219 -8.92 2.12 0.20
CA LEU A 219 -7.70 2.92 0.29
C LEU A 219 -6.84 2.44 1.46
N PHE A 220 -5.59 2.05 1.19
CA PHE A 220 -4.63 1.57 2.18
C PHE A 220 -3.50 2.58 2.31
N MET A 221 -3.40 3.21 3.49
CA MET A 221 -2.52 4.36 3.70
C MET A 221 -1.11 3.99 4.18
N GLY A 222 -0.87 2.73 4.64
CA GLY A 222 0.32 2.43 5.42
C GLY A 222 0.43 3.40 6.60
N ASP A 223 1.60 4.04 6.76
CA ASP A 223 1.83 5.08 7.76
C ASP A 223 1.96 6.48 7.16
N ALA A 224 1.44 6.68 5.95
CA ALA A 224 1.42 7.98 5.31
C ALA A 224 0.81 9.06 6.22
N GLU A 225 1.55 10.16 6.39
CA GLU A 225 1.13 11.27 7.23
C GLU A 225 0.52 12.40 6.39
N GLN A 226 0.10 13.50 7.05
CA GLN A 226 -0.59 14.63 6.42
C GLN A 226 0.20 15.29 5.27
N GLU A 227 1.53 15.15 5.27
CA GLU A 227 2.37 15.60 4.15
C GLU A 227 2.04 14.82 2.87
N VAL A 228 1.98 13.48 2.95
CA VAL A 228 1.64 12.61 1.81
C VAL A 228 0.17 12.81 1.40
N GLU A 229 -0.74 12.92 2.37
CA GLU A 229 -2.14 13.24 2.10
C GLU A 229 -2.28 14.52 1.27
N THR A 230 -1.51 15.57 1.64
CA THR A 230 -1.49 16.85 0.93
C THR A 230 -0.92 16.71 -0.49
N GLN A 231 0.15 15.93 -0.65
CA GLN A 231 0.74 15.65 -1.96
C GLN A 231 -0.27 14.95 -2.87
N ILE A 232 -0.93 13.89 -2.39
CA ILE A 232 -1.94 13.14 -3.15
C ILE A 232 -3.08 14.05 -3.60
N LEU A 233 -3.59 14.92 -2.71
CA LEU A 233 -4.66 15.87 -3.05
C LEU A 233 -4.19 16.94 -4.06
N THR A 234 -2.92 17.33 -4.02
CA THR A 234 -2.36 18.34 -4.94
C THR A 234 -2.24 17.81 -6.36
N GLU A 235 -1.96 16.51 -6.51
CA GLU A 235 -1.89 15.84 -7.81
C GLU A 235 -3.29 15.53 -8.41
N ASP A 236 -4.38 15.93 -7.73
CA ASP A 236 -5.77 15.66 -8.14
C ASP A 236 -6.06 14.17 -8.35
N ALA A 237 -5.37 13.31 -7.60
CA ALA A 237 -5.55 11.87 -7.66
C ALA A 237 -6.95 11.48 -7.13
N ASN A 238 -7.53 10.44 -7.71
CA ASN A 238 -8.80 9.92 -7.21
C ASN A 238 -8.58 9.14 -5.91
N VAL A 239 -8.96 9.73 -4.79
CA VAL A 239 -8.83 9.15 -3.44
C VAL A 239 -10.14 8.61 -2.89
N SER A 240 -11.27 8.77 -3.61
CA SER A 240 -12.58 8.29 -3.11
C SER A 240 -12.53 6.80 -2.82
N ALA A 241 -12.98 6.42 -1.63
CA ALA A 241 -13.04 5.02 -1.20
C ALA A 241 -14.20 4.78 -0.23
N ASP A 242 -14.80 3.59 -0.27
CA ASP A 242 -15.85 3.18 0.68
C ASP A 242 -15.24 2.79 2.03
N ILE A 243 -14.05 2.17 1.98
CA ILE A 243 -13.28 1.78 3.18
C ILE A 243 -11.87 2.36 3.09
N ILE A 244 -11.46 3.04 4.16
CA ILE A 244 -10.06 3.49 4.33
C ILE A 244 -9.39 2.73 5.48
N LYS A 245 -8.19 2.16 5.23
CA LYS A 245 -7.24 1.84 6.30
C LYS A 245 -6.55 3.13 6.73
N ILE A 246 -6.84 3.55 7.95
CA ILE A 246 -6.30 4.79 8.53
C ILE A 246 -4.77 4.76 8.58
N GLY A 247 -4.15 5.87 8.21
CA GLY A 247 -2.70 6.02 8.23
C GLY A 247 -2.11 5.98 9.65
N HIS A 248 -0.91 5.42 9.77
CA HIS A 248 -0.07 5.44 10.96
C HIS A 248 -0.83 5.01 12.24
N HIS A 249 -1.59 3.92 12.15
CA HIS A 249 -2.37 3.31 13.25
C HIS A 249 -3.30 4.28 13.98
N GLY A 250 -3.71 5.37 13.32
CA GLY A 250 -4.52 6.44 13.93
C GLY A 250 -3.70 7.47 14.71
N SER A 251 -2.42 7.65 14.36
CA SER A 251 -1.60 8.77 14.86
C SER A 251 -2.20 10.12 14.50
N ASP A 252 -2.06 11.12 15.37
CA ASP A 252 -2.51 12.49 15.10
C ASP A 252 -1.74 13.18 13.94
N THR A 253 -0.62 12.61 13.52
CA THR A 253 0.15 13.08 12.36
C THR A 253 -0.48 12.72 11.02
N SER A 254 -1.50 11.85 11.00
CA SER A 254 -2.21 11.38 9.82
C SER A 254 -3.72 11.74 9.85
N SER A 255 -4.44 11.35 8.82
CA SER A 255 -5.90 11.41 8.74
C SER A 255 -6.45 12.82 8.94
N SER A 256 -5.93 13.77 8.16
CA SER A 256 -6.39 15.16 8.17
C SER A 256 -7.86 15.27 7.75
N VAL A 257 -8.57 16.25 8.31
CA VAL A 257 -9.99 16.49 7.97
C VAL A 257 -10.17 16.76 6.47
N SER A 258 -9.22 17.42 5.83
CA SER A 258 -9.27 17.69 4.39
C SER A 258 -9.16 16.40 3.57
N PHE A 259 -8.27 15.49 3.97
CA PHE A 259 -8.08 14.21 3.31
C PHE A 259 -9.29 13.29 3.52
N LEU A 260 -9.74 13.12 4.76
CA LEU A 260 -10.92 12.31 5.07
C LEU A 260 -12.18 12.77 4.33
N LYS A 261 -12.37 14.10 4.16
CA LYS A 261 -13.47 14.65 3.37
C LYS A 261 -13.32 14.39 1.86
N ALA A 262 -12.09 14.32 1.36
CA ALA A 262 -11.84 14.01 -0.05
C ALA A 262 -12.04 12.51 -0.34
N VAL A 263 -11.64 11.65 0.59
CA VAL A 263 -11.88 10.21 0.52
C VAL A 263 -13.36 9.88 0.67
N ASP A 264 -14.07 10.57 1.59
CA ASP A 264 -15.51 10.40 1.93
C ASP A 264 -15.88 8.94 2.20
N PRO A 265 -15.16 8.22 3.10
CA PRO A 265 -15.37 6.81 3.33
C PRO A 265 -16.59 6.58 4.23
N ASP A 266 -17.26 5.43 4.05
CA ASP A 266 -18.29 4.96 4.99
C ASP A 266 -17.64 4.31 6.23
N VAL A 267 -16.48 3.66 6.07
CA VAL A 267 -15.78 2.92 7.14
C VAL A 267 -14.30 3.28 7.20
N ALA A 268 -13.79 3.44 8.41
CA ALA A 268 -12.38 3.55 8.74
C ALA A 268 -11.91 2.30 9.50
N VAL A 269 -10.95 1.57 8.96
CA VAL A 269 -10.27 0.46 9.65
C VAL A 269 -8.98 0.98 10.26
N ILE A 270 -8.76 0.70 11.54
CA ILE A 270 -7.53 1.05 12.27
C ILE A 270 -6.85 -0.23 12.73
N SER A 271 -5.72 -0.58 12.12
CA SER A 271 -4.84 -1.65 12.62
C SER A 271 -4.01 -1.08 13.76
N VAL A 272 -4.22 -1.59 14.95
CA VAL A 272 -3.62 -1.07 16.20
C VAL A 272 -3.60 -2.15 17.26
N GLY A 273 -2.61 -2.13 18.15
CA GLY A 273 -2.49 -3.07 19.26
C GLY A 273 -3.20 -2.58 20.52
N GLU A 274 -3.77 -3.51 21.31
CA GLU A 274 -4.26 -3.26 22.67
C GLU A 274 -3.08 -2.76 23.53
N ASP A 275 -3.33 -1.75 24.38
CA ASP A 275 -2.33 -1.18 25.31
C ASP A 275 -0.98 -0.79 24.66
N ASN A 276 -1.02 -0.31 23.40
CA ASN A 276 0.19 0.08 22.70
C ASN A 276 0.88 1.32 23.33
N ALA A 277 2.21 1.36 23.25
CA ALA A 277 3.04 2.40 23.89
C ALA A 277 2.93 3.80 23.25
N TYR A 278 2.16 3.93 22.16
CA TYR A 278 2.04 5.17 21.38
C TYR A 278 0.75 5.94 21.66
N ASP A 279 -0.13 5.40 22.52
CA ASP A 279 -1.48 5.92 22.75
C ASP A 279 -2.30 6.05 21.45
N HIS A 280 -2.09 5.11 20.50
CA HIS A 280 -2.88 5.02 19.28
C HIS A 280 -4.11 4.14 19.47
N PRO A 281 -5.26 4.44 18.78
CA PRO A 281 -5.46 5.62 17.96
C PRO A 281 -5.61 6.89 18.80
N SER A 282 -5.08 8.00 18.33
CA SER A 282 -5.18 9.32 18.97
C SER A 282 -6.64 9.72 19.17
N PRO A 283 -7.01 10.27 20.34
CA PRO A 283 -8.36 10.80 20.57
C PRO A 283 -8.77 11.84 19.51
N ASN A 284 -7.84 12.63 18.98
CA ASN A 284 -8.11 13.60 17.93
C ASN A 284 -8.55 12.93 16.63
N VAL A 285 -7.92 11.81 16.24
CA VAL A 285 -8.30 11.05 15.03
C VAL A 285 -9.68 10.44 15.22
N LEU A 286 -9.96 9.83 16.38
CA LEU A 286 -11.28 9.28 16.69
C LEU A 286 -12.36 10.37 16.64
N THR A 287 -12.07 11.55 17.18
CA THR A 287 -13.00 12.71 17.12
C THR A 287 -13.27 13.14 15.68
N ARG A 288 -12.23 13.25 14.84
CA ARG A 288 -12.38 13.59 13.41
C ARG A 288 -13.28 12.60 12.67
N LEU A 289 -13.06 11.30 12.90
CA LEU A 289 -13.87 10.25 12.28
C LEU A 289 -15.32 10.31 12.73
N GLN A 290 -15.57 10.51 14.05
CA GLN A 290 -16.90 10.64 14.61
C GLN A 290 -17.64 11.88 14.09
N GLU A 291 -16.98 13.04 14.04
CA GLU A 291 -17.55 14.27 13.49
C GLU A 291 -17.91 14.17 12.01
N LEU A 292 -17.17 13.36 11.25
CA LEU A 292 -17.45 13.05 9.85
C LEU A 292 -18.46 11.91 9.67
N GLN A 293 -18.93 11.31 10.76
CA GLN A 293 -19.88 10.19 10.75
C GLN A 293 -19.34 8.95 10.01
N ILE A 294 -18.02 8.71 10.08
CA ILE A 294 -17.34 7.54 9.55
C ILE A 294 -17.41 6.43 10.60
N ASP A 295 -17.86 5.23 10.21
CA ASP A 295 -17.87 4.07 11.11
C ASP A 295 -16.44 3.57 11.39
N ILE A 296 -16.14 3.25 12.67
CA ILE A 296 -14.77 2.94 13.10
C ILE A 296 -14.68 1.46 13.50
N TRP A 297 -13.75 0.75 12.82
CA TRP A 297 -13.43 -0.63 13.11
C TRP A 297 -11.95 -0.75 13.50
N ARG A 298 -11.67 -1.30 14.68
CA ARG A 298 -10.32 -1.39 15.25
C ARG A 298 -9.94 -2.84 15.50
N THR A 299 -8.69 -3.21 15.17
CA THR A 299 -8.19 -4.58 15.35
C THR A 299 -7.96 -4.93 16.81
N ASP A 300 -7.66 -3.97 17.68
CA ASP A 300 -7.53 -4.19 19.14
C ASP A 300 -8.87 -4.48 19.83
N GLU A 301 -9.98 -4.04 19.25
CA GLU A 301 -11.33 -4.29 19.77
C GLU A 301 -12.00 -5.51 19.15
N LYS A 302 -11.77 -5.74 17.86
CA LYS A 302 -12.48 -6.75 17.06
C LYS A 302 -11.66 -7.99 16.72
N GLY A 303 -10.34 -7.95 16.88
CA GLY A 303 -9.47 -8.98 16.33
C GLY A 303 -9.22 -8.76 14.84
N THR A 304 -9.11 -9.83 14.06
CA THR A 304 -8.97 -9.75 12.61
C THR A 304 -10.28 -9.30 11.98
N ILE A 305 -10.24 -8.26 11.15
CA ILE A 305 -11.41 -7.71 10.44
C ILE A 305 -11.38 -8.22 9.00
N VAL A 306 -12.49 -8.79 8.56
CA VAL A 306 -12.63 -9.38 7.22
C VAL A 306 -13.70 -8.62 6.45
N VAL A 307 -13.34 -8.15 5.26
CA VAL A 307 -14.28 -7.56 4.28
C VAL A 307 -14.42 -8.53 3.13
N THR A 308 -15.64 -8.87 2.78
CA THR A 308 -15.95 -9.71 1.61
C THR A 308 -16.89 -8.94 0.71
N CYS A 309 -16.57 -8.83 -0.58
CA CYS A 309 -17.47 -8.20 -1.53
C CYS A 309 -17.51 -8.92 -2.88
N ASP A 310 -18.68 -8.90 -3.49
CA ASP A 310 -18.93 -9.24 -4.88
C ASP A 310 -19.43 -8.00 -5.63
N LYS A 311 -19.97 -8.17 -6.85
CA LYS A 311 -20.44 -7.02 -7.64
C LYS A 311 -21.64 -6.28 -7.04
N ASP A 312 -22.44 -6.92 -6.18
CA ASP A 312 -23.73 -6.42 -5.67
C ASP A 312 -23.70 -6.10 -4.17
N HIS A 313 -22.83 -6.79 -3.41
CA HIS A 313 -22.83 -6.77 -1.96
C HIS A 313 -21.44 -6.64 -1.40
N MET A 314 -21.32 -5.91 -0.30
CA MET A 314 -20.14 -5.87 0.57
C MET A 314 -20.60 -6.09 2.00
N GLU A 315 -19.90 -6.97 2.70
CA GLU A 315 -20.13 -7.27 4.11
C GLU A 315 -18.82 -7.23 4.88
N MET A 316 -18.92 -6.93 6.16
CA MET A 316 -17.79 -6.89 7.09
C MET A 316 -18.08 -7.79 8.28
N ASP A 317 -17.09 -8.57 8.66
CA ASP A 317 -17.13 -9.46 9.81
C ASP A 317 -15.80 -9.37 10.57
N TRP A 318 -15.69 -10.02 11.73
CA TRP A 318 -14.46 -10.06 12.49
C TRP A 318 -14.27 -11.42 13.17
N GLU A 319 -12.99 -11.80 13.31
CA GLU A 319 -12.56 -12.98 14.01
C GLU A 319 -11.82 -12.57 15.29
N MET A 320 -12.42 -12.86 16.46
CA MET A 320 -11.73 -12.65 17.73
C MET A 320 -10.48 -13.54 17.75
N SER A 321 -9.30 -12.95 17.67
CA SER A 321 -8.06 -13.71 17.85
C SER A 321 -8.01 -14.31 19.24
N ASP A 322 -7.69 -15.61 19.35
CA ASP A 322 -7.33 -16.21 20.63
C ASP A 322 -6.18 -15.37 21.24
N LYS A 323 -6.42 -14.74 22.39
CA LYS A 323 -5.46 -13.89 23.13
C LYS A 323 -4.12 -14.58 23.50
N ASN A 324 -3.89 -15.81 23.05
CA ASN A 324 -2.76 -16.68 23.41
C ASN A 324 -1.73 -16.89 22.28
N LEU A 325 -1.79 -16.19 21.16
CA LEU A 325 -0.90 -16.45 20.01
C LEU A 325 0.46 -15.73 20.06
N ALA A 326 0.71 -14.91 21.07
CA ALA A 326 1.96 -14.14 21.26
C ALA A 326 2.87 -14.69 22.38
N ALA A 327 2.76 -15.96 22.76
CA ALA A 327 3.59 -16.60 23.79
C ALA A 327 4.72 -17.44 23.22
#